data_7b9611347545b4d3c656143eacaa7c3c
#
_entry.id   7b9611347545b4d3c656143eacaa7c3c
#
_cell.length_a   1.000
_cell.length_b   1.000
_cell.length_c   1.000
_cell.angle_alpha   90.00
_cell.angle_beta   90.00
_cell.angle_gamma   90.00
#
_symmetry.space_group_name_H-M   'P 1'
#
loop_
_entity.id
_entity.type
_entity.pdbx_description
1 polymer ?
#
loop_
_entity_poly.entity_id
_entity_poly.type
_entity_poly.pdbx_seq_one_letter_code
_entity_poly.pdbx_strand_id
1 'polypeptide(L)'
;MRKTLISSLAIVLILQGCVGLETKKEAFPMMYPPYEKPVSMVVVPAINKSTAADAPELINSTLTMPFADNGYYVLPISIVSNIFANEGILEGSQILGLPASMFKSNFGADSVLYVTINKWDTNYIVLAANVTVGISYVLVSTKTDEILWSYDHQIVVDTAGDSSGVILFDVLKTAVTTAMTDYIPIARQVNQGAVVSLPYGKYHPNVAMDGEMKVVSKRAKEQGKSQMVQ
;
A
#
# COMPACT_ATOMS: atom_id res chain seq x y z
N MET A 1 -65.70 -11.71 20.81
CA MET A 1 -64.37 -12.35 20.83
C MET A 1 -63.50 -11.66 19.75
N ARG A 2 -62.73 -10.70 20.13
CA ARG A 2 -61.86 -9.92 19.24
C ARG A 2 -60.45 -10.50 19.35
N LYS A 3 -59.94 -11.03 18.20
CA LYS A 3 -58.56 -11.50 18.09
C LYS A 3 -57.69 -10.28 17.69
N THR A 4 -56.85 -9.84 18.61
CA THR A 4 -55.83 -8.85 18.37
C THR A 4 -54.62 -9.52 17.70
N LEU A 5 -54.38 -9.19 16.42
CA LEU A 5 -53.11 -9.51 15.72
C LEU A 5 -52.04 -8.55 16.21
N ILE A 6 -51.08 -9.05 16.93
CA ILE A 6 -49.84 -8.31 17.24
C ILE A 6 -48.90 -8.52 16.06
N SER A 7 -48.79 -7.48 15.23
CA SER A 7 -47.82 -7.45 14.13
C SER A 7 -46.44 -7.14 14.72
N SER A 8 -45.58 -8.14 14.75
CA SER A 8 -44.19 -8.04 15.21
C SER A 8 -43.35 -7.41 14.07
N LEU A 9 -43.15 -6.11 14.15
CA LEU A 9 -42.28 -5.37 13.23
C LEU A 9 -40.82 -5.68 13.60
N ALA A 10 -40.22 -6.66 12.92
CA ALA A 10 -38.79 -6.94 13.04
C ALA A 10 -38.01 -5.79 12.39
N ILE A 11 -37.47 -4.90 13.22
CA ILE A 11 -36.50 -3.87 12.81
C ILE A 11 -35.18 -4.59 12.53
N VAL A 12 -34.92 -4.87 11.25
CA VAL A 12 -33.61 -5.31 10.79
C VAL A 12 -32.70 -4.07 10.83
N LEU A 13 -31.91 -3.92 11.88
CA LEU A 13 -30.80 -2.99 11.92
C LEU A 13 -29.76 -3.47 10.91
N ILE A 14 -29.80 -2.91 9.71
CA ILE A 14 -28.71 -3.01 8.75
C ILE A 14 -27.57 -2.16 9.32
N LEU A 15 -26.62 -2.81 9.97
CA LEU A 15 -25.31 -2.25 10.27
C LEU A 15 -24.59 -2.03 8.92
N GLN A 16 -24.93 -0.94 8.25
CA GLN A 16 -24.11 -0.42 7.17
C GLN A 16 -22.83 0.08 7.83
N GLY A 17 -21.78 -0.72 7.73
CA GLY A 17 -20.44 -0.28 8.02
C GLY A 17 -20.11 0.87 7.07
N CYS A 18 -20.37 2.10 7.53
CA CYS A 18 -19.89 3.29 6.83
C CYS A 18 -18.37 3.17 6.72
N VAL A 19 -17.87 2.98 5.50
CA VAL A 19 -16.48 3.28 5.17
C VAL A 19 -16.35 4.80 5.36
N GLY A 20 -16.05 5.22 6.58
CA GLY A 20 -15.88 6.63 6.91
C GLY A 20 -14.60 7.13 6.25
N LEU A 21 -14.73 8.22 5.48
CA LEU A 21 -13.55 8.99 5.05
C LEU A 21 -12.98 9.67 6.30
N GLU A 22 -11.81 9.22 6.74
CA GLU A 22 -11.03 9.83 7.80
C GLU A 22 -10.05 10.85 7.20
N THR A 23 -9.62 11.84 7.98
CA THR A 23 -8.50 12.68 7.60
C THR A 23 -7.18 11.90 7.73
N LYS A 24 -6.14 12.29 7.01
CA LYS A 24 -4.80 11.67 7.17
C LYS A 24 -4.34 11.71 8.62
N LYS A 25 -4.61 12.82 9.34
CA LYS A 25 -4.25 12.97 10.75
C LYS A 25 -5.00 12.01 11.67
N GLU A 26 -6.29 11.78 11.43
CA GLU A 26 -7.10 10.80 12.17
C GLU A 26 -6.67 9.37 11.85
N ALA A 27 -6.38 9.09 10.57
CA ALA A 27 -5.98 7.78 10.09
C ALA A 27 -4.59 7.37 10.59
N PHE A 28 -3.64 8.30 10.59
CA PHE A 28 -2.22 8.06 10.86
C PHE A 28 -1.67 9.05 11.91
N PRO A 29 -2.19 9.06 13.14
CA PRO A 29 -1.86 10.08 14.14
C PRO A 29 -0.38 10.11 14.51
N MET A 30 0.32 8.96 14.44
CA MET A 30 1.77 8.86 14.69
C MET A 30 2.63 9.61 13.67
N MET A 31 2.04 10.05 12.57
CA MET A 31 2.70 10.84 11.52
C MET A 31 2.52 12.36 11.69
N TYR A 32 1.92 12.81 12.78
CA TYR A 32 1.63 14.22 13.06
C TYR A 32 2.02 14.60 14.49
N PRO A 33 2.26 15.90 14.77
CA PRO A 33 2.60 16.35 16.12
C PRO A 33 1.63 15.81 17.18
N PRO A 34 2.15 15.41 18.37
CA PRO A 34 3.51 15.66 18.88
C PRO A 34 4.58 14.68 18.40
N TYR A 35 4.26 13.71 17.53
CA TYR A 35 5.20 12.71 17.03
C TYR A 35 6.05 13.27 15.88
N GLU A 36 7.27 12.76 15.79
CA GLU A 36 8.19 13.10 14.70
C GLU A 36 7.96 12.16 13.50
N LYS A 37 7.79 12.75 12.31
CA LYS A 37 7.72 12.00 11.06
C LYS A 37 9.08 11.38 10.72
N PRO A 38 9.11 10.12 10.21
CA PRO A 38 10.35 9.56 9.71
C PRO A 38 10.85 10.38 8.50
N VAL A 39 12.14 10.54 8.41
CA VAL A 39 12.80 11.25 7.30
C VAL A 39 13.24 10.27 6.23
N SER A 40 13.84 9.17 6.68
CA SER A 40 14.41 8.12 5.83
C SER A 40 13.64 6.82 5.95
N MET A 41 13.63 6.09 4.84
CA MET A 41 12.95 4.80 4.76
C MET A 41 13.86 3.78 4.07
N VAL A 42 14.01 2.61 4.67
CA VAL A 42 14.59 1.42 4.04
C VAL A 42 13.44 0.55 3.50
N VAL A 43 13.56 0.13 2.26
CA VAL A 43 12.63 -0.82 1.64
C VAL A 43 13.26 -2.19 1.70
N VAL A 44 12.60 -3.12 2.38
CA VAL A 44 13.07 -4.49 2.51
C VAL A 44 12.59 -5.36 1.34
N PRO A 45 13.20 -6.55 1.08
CA PRO A 45 12.73 -7.46 0.06
C PRO A 45 11.21 -7.70 0.17
N ALA A 46 10.51 -7.66 -0.96
CA ALA A 46 9.06 -7.84 -0.97
C ALA A 46 8.67 -9.29 -0.67
N ILE A 47 7.52 -9.45 -0.01
CA ILE A 47 6.87 -10.76 0.16
C ILE A 47 6.01 -10.99 -1.08
N ASN A 48 6.32 -12.01 -1.88
CA ASN A 48 5.54 -12.34 -3.05
C ASN A 48 4.60 -13.53 -2.78
N LYS A 49 3.32 -13.25 -2.63
CA LYS A 49 2.25 -14.26 -2.49
C LYS A 49 1.55 -14.56 -3.83
N SER A 50 1.98 -13.89 -4.92
CA SER A 50 1.44 -14.10 -6.26
C SER A 50 2.20 -15.21 -7.00
N THR A 51 1.68 -15.58 -8.18
CA THR A 51 2.35 -16.54 -9.08
C THR A 51 3.36 -15.88 -10.02
N ALA A 52 3.41 -14.54 -10.07
CA ALA A 52 4.33 -13.79 -10.93
C ALA A 52 5.69 -13.65 -10.24
N ALA A 53 6.69 -14.35 -10.75
CA ALA A 53 8.03 -14.36 -10.15
C ALA A 53 8.76 -13.01 -10.28
N ASP A 54 8.44 -12.23 -11.30
CA ASP A 54 9.01 -10.91 -11.61
C ASP A 54 8.31 -9.72 -10.91
N ALA A 55 7.15 -9.95 -10.29
CA ALA A 55 6.38 -8.90 -9.63
C ALA A 55 7.18 -8.12 -8.56
N PRO A 56 8.04 -8.73 -7.71
CA PRO A 56 8.87 -7.98 -6.76
C PRO A 56 9.82 -6.99 -7.44
N GLU A 57 10.45 -7.38 -8.54
CA GLU A 57 11.36 -6.52 -9.29
C GLU A 57 10.62 -5.35 -9.94
N LEU A 58 9.46 -5.61 -10.55
CA LEU A 58 8.61 -4.58 -11.15
C LEU A 58 8.16 -3.53 -10.12
N ILE A 59 7.70 -3.95 -8.95
CA ILE A 59 7.29 -3.04 -7.87
C ILE A 59 8.49 -2.26 -7.37
N ASN A 60 9.60 -2.91 -7.04
CA ASN A 60 10.79 -2.26 -6.48
C ASN A 60 11.41 -1.24 -7.44
N SER A 61 11.45 -1.53 -8.75
CA SER A 61 12.01 -0.63 -9.76
C SER A 61 11.25 0.70 -9.91
N THR A 62 9.97 0.73 -9.52
CA THR A 62 9.09 1.89 -9.67
C THR A 62 8.71 2.57 -8.34
N LEU A 63 9.17 2.03 -7.20
CA LEU A 63 8.76 2.48 -5.86
C LEU A 63 9.44 3.79 -5.44
N THR A 64 10.74 3.95 -5.71
CA THR A 64 11.54 5.07 -5.18
C THR A 64 10.94 6.43 -5.52
N MET A 65 10.55 6.65 -6.78
CA MET A 65 10.10 7.97 -7.25
C MET A 65 8.82 8.45 -6.53
N PRO A 66 7.70 7.69 -6.46
CA PRO A 66 6.49 8.15 -5.79
C PRO A 66 6.71 8.48 -4.30
N PHE A 67 7.52 7.69 -3.60
CA PHE A 67 7.80 7.93 -2.18
C PHE A 67 8.75 9.12 -1.97
N ALA A 68 9.73 9.33 -2.87
CA ALA A 68 10.60 10.50 -2.84
C ALA A 68 9.82 11.78 -3.15
N ASP A 69 8.96 11.77 -4.16
CA ASP A 69 8.07 12.89 -4.51
C ASP A 69 7.12 13.24 -3.35
N ASN A 70 6.71 12.22 -2.57
CA ASN A 70 5.92 12.43 -1.34
C ASN A 70 6.75 12.95 -0.14
N GLY A 71 8.05 13.22 -0.34
CA GLY A 71 8.93 13.91 0.62
C GLY A 71 9.72 12.99 1.56
N TYR A 72 9.95 11.73 1.21
CA TYR A 72 10.78 10.79 1.97
C TYR A 72 12.14 10.57 1.31
N TYR A 73 13.17 10.39 2.14
CA TYR A 73 14.45 9.88 1.65
C TYR A 73 14.38 8.34 1.60
N VAL A 74 14.21 7.79 0.41
CA VAL A 74 14.22 6.35 0.19
C VAL A 74 15.67 5.89 0.00
N LEU A 75 16.14 4.96 0.83
CA LEU A 75 17.48 4.38 0.65
C LEU A 75 17.54 3.65 -0.70
N PRO A 76 18.69 3.66 -1.40
CA PRO A 76 18.82 3.01 -2.70
C PRO A 76 18.44 1.52 -2.66
N ILE A 77 17.28 1.18 -3.22
CA ILE A 77 16.69 -0.17 -3.09
C ILE A 77 17.63 -1.25 -3.60
N SER A 78 18.32 -1.01 -4.73
CA SER A 78 19.27 -1.98 -5.29
C SER A 78 20.44 -2.29 -4.36
N ILE A 79 20.94 -1.28 -3.64
CA ILE A 79 22.02 -1.47 -2.67
C ILE A 79 21.51 -2.25 -1.46
N VAL A 80 20.34 -1.87 -0.93
CA VAL A 80 19.69 -2.55 0.21
C VAL A 80 19.40 -4.02 -0.15
N SER A 81 18.84 -4.28 -1.32
CA SER A 81 18.56 -5.65 -1.79
C SER A 81 19.84 -6.50 -1.92
N ASN A 82 20.93 -5.91 -2.41
CA ASN A 82 22.21 -6.61 -2.50
C ASN A 82 22.79 -6.96 -1.11
N ILE A 83 22.64 -6.07 -0.13
CA ILE A 83 23.05 -6.33 1.26
C ILE A 83 22.25 -7.51 1.80
N PHE A 84 20.93 -7.52 1.66
CA PHE A 84 20.09 -8.63 2.10
C PHE A 84 20.45 -9.95 1.39
N ALA A 85 20.66 -9.90 0.07
CA ALA A 85 21.03 -11.09 -0.70
C ALA A 85 22.38 -11.68 -0.26
N ASN A 86 23.36 -10.85 0.09
CA ASN A 86 24.66 -11.30 0.61
C ASN A 86 24.52 -11.98 1.98
N GLU A 87 23.52 -11.59 2.78
CA GLU A 87 23.17 -12.24 4.04
C GLU A 87 22.24 -13.46 3.85
N GLY A 88 21.96 -13.86 2.61
CA GLY A 88 21.06 -14.97 2.28
C GLY A 88 19.57 -14.67 2.42
N ILE A 89 19.22 -13.41 2.54
CA ILE A 89 17.82 -12.94 2.64
C ILE A 89 17.35 -12.53 1.26
N LEU A 90 16.52 -13.36 0.63
CA LEU A 90 16.01 -13.17 -0.72
C LEU A 90 14.55 -12.72 -0.73
N GLU A 91 13.81 -13.01 0.34
CA GLU A 91 12.39 -12.68 0.46
C GLU A 91 12.08 -12.01 1.80
N GLY A 92 11.10 -11.09 1.77
CA GLY A 92 10.65 -10.38 2.97
C GLY A 92 10.08 -11.28 4.06
N SER A 93 9.62 -12.47 3.74
CA SER A 93 9.16 -13.47 4.72
C SER A 93 10.24 -13.90 5.70
N GLN A 94 11.52 -13.86 5.29
CA GLN A 94 12.67 -14.26 6.12
C GLN A 94 12.99 -13.24 7.22
N ILE A 95 12.49 -12.01 7.09
CA ILE A 95 12.75 -10.92 8.06
C ILE A 95 11.50 -10.52 8.86
N LEU A 96 10.37 -11.20 8.65
CA LEU A 96 9.18 -10.97 9.47
C LEU A 96 9.47 -11.34 10.94
N GLY A 97 9.00 -10.48 11.84
CA GLY A 97 9.23 -10.66 13.28
C GLY A 97 10.58 -10.15 13.80
N LEU A 98 11.48 -9.67 12.93
CA LEU A 98 12.66 -8.95 13.39
C LEU A 98 12.27 -7.56 13.89
N PRO A 99 12.85 -7.08 15.01
CA PRO A 99 12.55 -5.75 15.54
C PRO A 99 13.00 -4.68 14.54
N ALA A 100 12.15 -3.67 14.29
CA ALA A 100 12.48 -2.62 13.32
C ALA A 100 13.71 -1.80 13.73
N SER A 101 14.10 -1.80 15.00
CA SER A 101 15.35 -1.19 15.50
C SER A 101 16.61 -1.73 14.83
N MET A 102 16.59 -2.98 14.33
CA MET A 102 17.71 -3.54 13.54
C MET A 102 17.98 -2.75 12.26
N PHE A 103 16.93 -2.26 11.61
CA PHE A 103 17.09 -1.47 10.40
C PHE A 103 17.66 -0.08 10.69
N LYS A 104 17.39 0.47 11.89
CA LYS A 104 18.08 1.69 12.36
C LYS A 104 19.57 1.44 12.55
N SER A 105 19.94 0.35 13.20
CA SER A 105 21.34 0.03 13.49
C SER A 105 22.15 -0.28 12.24
N ASN A 106 21.55 -1.00 11.27
CA ASN A 106 22.27 -1.46 10.08
C ASN A 106 22.24 -0.46 8.91
N PHE A 107 21.15 0.30 8.76
CA PHE A 107 20.93 1.19 7.62
C PHE A 107 20.80 2.66 8.01
N GLY A 108 20.69 2.99 9.30
CA GLY A 108 20.46 4.37 9.76
C GLY A 108 19.05 4.88 9.45
N ALA A 109 18.16 4.03 8.95
CA ALA A 109 16.82 4.43 8.52
C ALA A 109 15.90 4.74 9.70
N ASP A 110 15.00 5.73 9.54
CA ASP A 110 13.99 6.09 10.56
C ASP A 110 12.74 5.22 10.48
N SER A 111 12.51 4.61 9.32
CA SER A 111 11.40 3.70 9.10
C SER A 111 11.79 2.56 8.17
N VAL A 112 11.05 1.45 8.25
CA VAL A 112 11.15 0.32 7.35
C VAL A 112 9.82 0.13 6.62
N LEU A 113 9.89 -0.02 5.30
CA LEU A 113 8.74 -0.28 4.43
C LEU A 113 8.71 -1.76 4.05
N TYR A 114 7.67 -2.44 4.48
CA TYR A 114 7.33 -3.79 4.06
C TYR A 114 6.33 -3.72 2.91
N VAL A 115 6.58 -4.51 1.87
CA VAL A 115 5.72 -4.62 0.70
C VAL A 115 5.30 -6.07 0.53
N THR A 116 3.99 -6.32 0.45
CA THR A 116 3.45 -7.65 0.17
C THR A 116 2.65 -7.61 -1.12
N ILE A 117 3.03 -8.43 -2.08
CA ILE A 117 2.30 -8.63 -3.33
C ILE A 117 1.34 -9.78 -3.12
N ASN A 118 0.07 -9.45 -2.88
CA ASN A 118 -0.97 -10.44 -2.60
C ASN A 118 -1.50 -11.09 -3.87
N LYS A 119 -1.47 -10.34 -4.98
CA LYS A 119 -1.98 -10.78 -6.27
C LYS A 119 -1.26 -10.07 -7.41
N TRP A 120 -0.93 -10.82 -8.44
CA TRP A 120 -0.44 -10.29 -9.71
C TRP A 120 -0.91 -11.27 -10.79
N ASP A 121 -2.11 -11.05 -11.29
CA ASP A 121 -2.76 -11.94 -12.26
C ASP A 121 -2.94 -11.21 -13.58
N THR A 122 -2.53 -11.87 -14.65
CA THR A 122 -2.75 -11.42 -16.02
C THR A 122 -3.78 -12.31 -16.69
N ASN A 123 -4.92 -11.76 -17.05
CA ASN A 123 -5.94 -12.47 -17.82
C ASN A 123 -5.92 -12.03 -19.29
N TYR A 124 -5.66 -12.98 -20.18
CA TYR A 124 -5.73 -12.81 -21.62
C TYR A 124 -6.97 -13.53 -22.13
N ILE A 125 -8.12 -12.85 -22.14
CA ILE A 125 -9.29 -13.32 -22.88
C ILE A 125 -9.33 -12.50 -24.18
N VAL A 126 -9.64 -13.15 -25.30
CA VAL A 126 -9.55 -12.58 -26.67
C VAL A 126 -10.29 -11.24 -26.85
N LEU A 127 -11.22 -10.90 -25.96
CA LEU A 127 -12.01 -9.65 -26.00
C LEU A 127 -11.82 -8.76 -24.75
N ALA A 128 -11.07 -9.21 -23.75
CA ALA A 128 -10.81 -8.42 -22.54
C ALA A 128 -9.52 -8.91 -21.89
N ALA A 129 -8.44 -8.14 -22.08
CA ALA A 129 -7.20 -8.37 -21.35
C ALA A 129 -7.16 -7.42 -20.14
N ASN A 130 -6.91 -7.97 -18.95
CA ASN A 130 -6.71 -7.15 -17.76
C ASN A 130 -5.62 -7.71 -16.86
N VAL A 131 -5.01 -6.81 -16.09
CA VAL A 131 -4.05 -7.16 -15.05
C VAL A 131 -4.65 -6.77 -13.70
N THR A 132 -4.75 -7.73 -12.79
CA THR A 132 -5.19 -7.50 -11.42
C THR A 132 -3.98 -7.50 -10.51
N VAL A 133 -3.75 -6.41 -9.78
CA VAL A 133 -2.68 -6.28 -8.79
C VAL A 133 -3.29 -6.01 -7.42
N GLY A 134 -3.03 -6.92 -6.48
CA GLY A 134 -3.33 -6.74 -5.05
C GLY A 134 -2.01 -6.54 -4.30
N ILE A 135 -1.90 -5.44 -3.56
CA ILE A 135 -0.66 -5.07 -2.87
C ILE A 135 -0.95 -4.45 -1.51
N SER A 136 -0.08 -4.73 -0.56
CA SER A 136 -0.10 -4.14 0.77
C SER A 136 1.24 -3.51 1.09
N TYR A 137 1.21 -2.33 1.69
CA TYR A 137 2.37 -1.62 2.22
C TYR A 137 2.19 -1.39 3.71
N VAL A 138 3.25 -1.59 4.47
CA VAL A 138 3.29 -1.28 5.91
C VAL A 138 4.58 -0.53 6.22
N LEU A 139 4.45 0.70 6.70
CA LEU A 139 5.56 1.54 7.15
C LEU A 139 5.65 1.48 8.67
N VAL A 140 6.79 1.06 9.19
CA VAL A 140 7.03 0.86 10.62
C VAL A 140 8.14 1.78 11.09
N SER A 141 7.97 2.38 12.27
CA SER A 141 9.00 3.17 12.94
C SER A 141 10.15 2.27 13.42
N THR A 142 11.37 2.60 13.05
CA THR A 142 12.55 1.90 13.59
C THR A 142 12.88 2.31 15.04
N LYS A 143 12.22 3.36 15.56
CA LYS A 143 12.39 3.85 16.92
C LYS A 143 11.42 3.21 17.91
N THR A 144 10.18 2.93 17.48
CA THR A 144 9.11 2.49 18.38
C THR A 144 8.49 1.14 18.02
N ASP A 145 8.86 0.54 16.89
CA ASP A 145 8.24 -0.67 16.32
C ASP A 145 6.74 -0.50 16.00
N GLU A 146 6.23 0.73 15.97
CA GLU A 146 4.83 1.00 15.69
C GLU A 146 4.57 1.21 14.20
N ILE A 147 3.40 0.78 13.75
CA ILE A 147 2.93 1.03 12.38
C ILE A 147 2.59 2.51 12.25
N LEU A 148 3.32 3.21 11.40
CA LEU A 148 3.12 4.62 11.07
C LEU A 148 2.06 4.82 10.00
N TRP A 149 2.06 3.96 8.98
CA TRP A 149 1.14 3.98 7.85
C TRP A 149 0.98 2.58 7.29
N SER A 150 -0.19 2.28 6.78
CA SER A 150 -0.45 1.08 6.01
C SER A 150 -1.43 1.36 4.88
N TYR A 151 -1.26 0.63 3.79
CA TYR A 151 -2.11 0.70 2.62
C TYR A 151 -2.31 -0.70 2.08
N ASP A 152 -3.57 -1.07 1.84
CA ASP A 152 -3.95 -2.35 1.24
C ASP A 152 -4.96 -2.07 0.14
N HIS A 153 -4.64 -2.49 -1.08
CA HIS A 153 -5.51 -2.24 -2.21
C HIS A 153 -5.35 -3.25 -3.32
N GLN A 154 -6.43 -3.46 -4.05
CA GLN A 154 -6.44 -4.23 -5.29
C GLN A 154 -6.93 -3.33 -6.42
N ILE A 155 -6.14 -3.25 -7.48
CA ILE A 155 -6.50 -2.55 -8.71
C ILE A 155 -6.67 -3.55 -9.85
N VAL A 156 -7.55 -3.20 -10.78
CA VAL A 156 -7.71 -3.91 -12.06
C VAL A 156 -7.41 -2.92 -13.16
N VAL A 157 -6.40 -3.22 -13.97
CA VAL A 157 -6.01 -2.41 -15.12
C VAL A 157 -6.46 -3.10 -16.38
N ASP A 158 -7.35 -2.45 -17.14
CA ASP A 158 -7.76 -2.94 -18.45
C ASP A 158 -6.64 -2.67 -19.47
N THR A 159 -6.20 -3.73 -20.15
CA THR A 159 -5.16 -3.67 -21.18
C THR A 159 -5.71 -3.92 -22.58
N ALA A 160 -7.03 -4.06 -22.76
CA ALA A 160 -7.66 -4.39 -24.04
C ALA A 160 -7.78 -3.24 -25.03
N GLY A 161 -7.24 -2.07 -24.72
CA GLY A 161 -7.09 -0.96 -25.69
C GLY A 161 -8.35 -0.16 -26.02
N ASP A 162 -9.50 -0.45 -25.45
CA ASP A 162 -10.73 0.34 -25.63
C ASP A 162 -11.04 1.09 -24.32
N SER A 163 -11.08 2.40 -24.42
CA SER A 163 -10.98 3.39 -23.33
C SER A 163 -12.23 3.53 -22.45
N SER A 164 -12.98 2.48 -22.23
CA SER A 164 -14.16 2.49 -21.36
C SER A 164 -14.01 1.67 -20.07
N GLY A 165 -12.81 1.26 -19.73
CA GLY A 165 -12.54 0.56 -18.46
C GLY A 165 -12.86 1.42 -17.25
N VAL A 166 -13.88 1.04 -16.51
CA VAL A 166 -14.21 1.65 -15.22
C VAL A 166 -13.07 1.37 -14.25
N ILE A 167 -12.16 2.32 -14.09
CA ILE A 167 -11.20 2.32 -13.01
C ILE A 167 -12.01 2.68 -11.76
N LEU A 168 -12.19 1.72 -10.87
CA LEU A 168 -12.94 1.85 -9.62
C LEU A 168 -12.30 2.81 -8.60
N PHE A 169 -11.26 3.55 -8.99
CA PHE A 169 -10.70 4.66 -8.21
C PHE A 169 -10.23 5.79 -9.13
N ASP A 170 -10.75 6.95 -8.89
CA ASP A 170 -10.92 8.18 -9.63
C ASP A 170 -9.64 9.01 -9.87
N VAL A 171 -8.45 8.43 -10.11
CA VAL A 171 -7.23 9.26 -10.25
C VAL A 171 -6.38 9.01 -11.50
N LEU A 172 -6.45 7.91 -12.21
CA LEU A 172 -5.49 7.66 -13.30
C LEU A 172 -6.13 7.12 -14.58
N LYS A 173 -6.72 8.03 -15.36
CA LYS A 173 -7.00 7.79 -16.79
C LYS A 173 -5.71 7.96 -17.59
N THR A 174 -4.88 6.95 -17.65
CA THR A 174 -3.87 6.87 -18.71
C THR A 174 -4.15 5.59 -19.49
N ALA A 175 -4.65 5.75 -20.70
CA ALA A 175 -4.87 4.67 -21.64
C ALA A 175 -3.53 3.96 -21.88
N VAL A 176 -3.39 2.74 -21.39
CA VAL A 176 -2.28 1.87 -21.73
C VAL A 176 -2.66 1.12 -23.00
N THR A 177 -2.52 1.80 -24.13
CA THR A 177 -2.73 1.22 -25.46
C THR A 177 -1.44 0.64 -25.98
N THR A 178 -1.17 -0.62 -25.68
CA THR A 178 -0.30 -1.47 -26.53
C THR A 178 -0.36 -2.91 -26.05
N ALA A 179 -0.20 -3.87 -26.93
CA ALA A 179 -0.02 -5.28 -26.60
C ALA A 179 1.20 -5.40 -25.65
N MET A 180 0.94 -5.39 -24.33
CA MET A 180 1.99 -5.14 -23.35
C MET A 180 2.63 -6.42 -22.89
N THR A 181 3.89 -6.53 -23.20
CA THR A 181 4.87 -7.36 -22.50
C THR A 181 5.55 -6.59 -21.35
N ASP A 182 5.32 -5.28 -21.23
CA ASP A 182 5.92 -4.42 -20.19
C ASP A 182 4.90 -4.05 -19.10
N TYR A 183 5.12 -4.58 -17.89
CA TYR A 183 4.29 -4.31 -16.71
C TYR A 183 4.82 -3.16 -15.83
N ILE A 184 5.92 -2.51 -16.19
CA ILE A 184 6.48 -1.38 -15.45
C ILE A 184 5.48 -0.22 -15.29
N PRO A 185 4.70 0.19 -16.32
CA PRO A 185 3.68 1.22 -16.15
C PRO A 185 2.61 0.86 -15.11
N ILE A 186 2.21 -0.41 -15.05
CA ILE A 186 1.24 -0.89 -14.07
C ILE A 186 1.83 -0.83 -12.66
N ALA A 187 3.05 -1.32 -12.46
CA ALA A 187 3.75 -1.26 -11.18
C ALA A 187 3.92 0.21 -10.70
N ARG A 188 4.26 1.12 -11.63
CA ARG A 188 4.35 2.55 -11.34
C ARG A 188 3.01 3.13 -10.89
N GLN A 189 1.92 2.80 -11.55
CA GLN A 189 0.58 3.24 -11.20
C GLN A 189 0.16 2.75 -9.83
N VAL A 190 0.48 1.49 -9.48
CA VAL A 190 0.24 0.91 -8.15
C VAL A 190 0.96 1.71 -7.07
N ASN A 191 2.27 1.95 -7.25
CA ASN A 191 3.08 2.69 -6.29
C ASN A 191 2.63 4.17 -6.16
N GLN A 192 2.24 4.83 -7.27
CA GLN A 192 1.67 6.18 -7.25
C GLN A 192 0.34 6.23 -6.50
N GLY A 193 -0.53 5.24 -6.68
CA GLY A 193 -1.80 5.15 -5.97
C GLY A 193 -1.63 4.99 -4.46
N ALA A 194 -0.63 4.20 -4.05
CA ALA A 194 -0.38 3.96 -2.63
C ALA A 194 -0.01 5.24 -1.86
N VAL A 195 0.86 6.09 -2.41
CA VAL A 195 1.34 7.30 -1.72
C VAL A 195 0.29 8.39 -1.56
N VAL A 196 -0.86 8.30 -2.24
CA VAL A 196 -1.96 9.27 -2.07
C VAL A 196 -2.44 9.32 -0.62
N SER A 197 -2.52 8.15 0.04
CA SER A 197 -2.92 8.07 1.46
C SER A 197 -1.77 8.32 2.43
N LEU A 198 -0.52 8.21 2.00
CA LEU A 198 0.65 8.43 2.84
C LEU A 198 0.75 9.90 3.25
N PRO A 199 0.92 10.24 4.54
CA PRO A 199 1.21 11.60 4.96
C PRO A 199 2.48 12.13 4.31
N TYR A 200 2.51 13.43 3.99
CA TYR A 200 3.70 14.06 3.40
C TYR A 200 4.92 13.95 4.31
N GLY A 201 6.03 13.51 3.74
CA GLY A 201 7.32 13.43 4.41
C GLY A 201 7.97 14.80 4.60
N LYS A 202 9.08 14.82 5.32
CA LYS A 202 9.77 16.07 5.73
C LYS A 202 10.18 16.97 4.56
N TYR A 203 10.51 16.38 3.42
CA TYR A 203 11.02 17.13 2.25
C TYR A 203 9.91 17.55 1.27
N HIS A 204 8.64 17.22 1.56
CA HIS A 204 7.53 17.67 0.72
C HIS A 204 7.26 19.17 0.94
N PRO A 205 7.03 19.96 -0.14
CA PRO A 205 6.78 21.41 -0.01
C PRO A 205 5.61 21.76 0.92
N ASN A 206 4.60 20.90 0.96
CA ASN A 206 3.37 21.08 1.75
C ASN A 206 3.33 20.17 2.99
N VAL A 207 4.48 19.86 3.61
CA VAL A 207 4.64 18.84 4.68
C VAL A 207 3.67 18.96 5.86
N ALA A 208 3.18 20.13 6.19
CA ALA A 208 2.25 20.32 7.32
C ALA A 208 0.78 20.53 6.88
N MET A 209 0.48 20.46 5.58
CA MET A 209 -0.80 20.89 5.03
C MET A 209 -1.75 19.75 4.68
N ASP A 210 -1.32 18.51 4.83
CA ASP A 210 -2.06 17.34 4.39
C ASP A 210 -2.94 16.68 5.48
N GLY A 211 -2.87 17.18 6.72
CA GLY A 211 -3.54 16.57 7.86
C GLY A 211 -5.07 16.43 7.69
N GLU A 212 -5.69 17.40 7.05
CA GLU A 212 -7.13 17.44 6.79
C GLU A 212 -7.56 16.74 5.49
N MET A 213 -6.61 16.24 4.69
CA MET A 213 -6.92 15.50 3.46
C MET A 213 -7.63 14.18 3.81
N LYS A 214 -8.72 13.88 3.09
CA LYS A 214 -9.52 12.68 3.34
C LYS A 214 -8.89 11.44 2.71
N VAL A 215 -8.89 10.33 3.47
CA VAL A 215 -8.38 9.03 3.04
C VAL A 215 -9.31 7.90 3.48
N VAL A 216 -9.24 6.77 2.77
CA VAL A 216 -9.93 5.53 3.14
C VAL A 216 -8.98 4.68 3.97
N SER A 217 -9.14 4.69 5.30
CA SER A 217 -8.10 4.14 6.20
C SER A 217 -8.47 2.88 6.97
N LYS A 218 -9.75 2.58 7.17
CA LYS A 218 -10.17 1.54 8.13
C LYS A 218 -9.66 0.12 7.81
N ARG A 219 -9.59 -0.25 6.55
CA ARG A 219 -9.13 -1.60 6.15
C ARG A 219 -7.62 -1.77 6.27
N ALA A 220 -6.87 -0.73 6.01
CA ALA A 220 -5.42 -0.77 6.02
C ALA A 220 -4.83 -1.01 7.43
N LYS A 221 -5.43 -0.42 8.49
CA LYS A 221 -4.93 -0.56 9.87
C LYS A 221 -5.10 -1.98 10.45
N GLU A 222 -6.21 -2.64 10.17
CA GLU A 222 -6.47 -3.99 10.68
C GLU A 222 -5.64 -5.04 9.95
N GLN A 223 -5.50 -4.90 8.63
CA GLN A 223 -4.73 -5.84 7.80
C GLN A 223 -3.24 -5.70 8.02
N GLY A 224 -2.72 -4.48 8.20
CA GLY A 224 -1.30 -4.25 8.51
C GLY A 224 -0.86 -4.97 9.80
N LYS A 225 -1.68 -4.94 10.86
CA LYS A 225 -1.40 -5.68 12.10
C LYS A 225 -1.42 -7.20 11.90
N SER A 226 -2.36 -7.71 11.11
CA SER A 226 -2.48 -9.14 10.84
C SER A 226 -1.29 -9.71 10.05
N GLN A 227 -0.70 -8.91 9.15
CA GLN A 227 0.42 -9.36 8.32
C GLN A 227 1.76 -9.38 9.07
N MET A 228 1.92 -8.57 10.12
CA MET A 228 3.14 -8.52 10.94
C MET A 228 3.16 -9.57 12.06
N VAL A 229 2.02 -10.17 12.40
CA VAL A 229 1.87 -11.14 13.52
C VAL A 229 1.83 -12.59 13.02
N GLN A 230 1.75 -12.82 11.71
CA GLN A 230 1.83 -14.15 11.08
C GLN A 230 3.23 -14.45 10.54
#